data_6397afa81b4fcbf7aa1ba649ee1edb97
#
_entry.id   6397afa81b4fcbf7aa1ba649ee1edb97
#
_cell.length_a   1.000
_cell.length_b   1.000
_cell.length_c   1.000
_cell.angle_alpha   90.00
_cell.angle_beta   90.00
_cell.angle_gamma   90.00
#
_symmetry.space_group_name_H-M   'P 1'
#
loop_
_entity.id
_entity.type
_entity.pdbx_description
1 polymer ?
#
loop_
_entity_poly.entity_id
_entity_poly.type
_entity_poly.pdbx_seq_one_letter_code
_entity_poly.pdbx_strand_id
1 'polypeptide(L)'
;YGCACSRKEIADSATHAAIDGGLAYPGTCRKGLPDGRAARAWRLRVDNGEVAFIDRLQGRVVQHLEDDVGDFVLRRADGLFAYQLAVVVDDAWQGITHVVRGADLLASTPRQIALQRSLGYPEPVYAHLPVAANPAGEKLSKQTLAQALRVDQASAELVAALRFLGQAVPGELGRASVAEVWAWARAHWSFAAVPRQALIVLPA
;
A
#
# COMPACT_ATOMS: atom_id res chain seq x y z
N TYR A 1 -5.68 -4.99 21.75
CA TYR A 1 -6.89 -5.26 22.54
C TYR A 1 -8.00 -5.89 21.71
N GLY A 2 -8.91 -6.63 22.38
CA GLY A 2 -10.07 -7.24 21.74
C GLY A 2 -11.14 -6.21 21.36
N CYS A 3 -11.77 -6.39 20.20
CA CYS A 3 -12.86 -5.55 19.70
C CYS A 3 -14.07 -6.42 19.36
N ALA A 4 -15.25 -6.07 19.88
CA ALA A 4 -16.50 -6.77 19.62
C ALA A 4 -17.36 -6.10 18.54
N CYS A 5 -16.98 -4.92 18.03
CA CYS A 5 -17.75 -4.17 17.07
C CYS A 5 -17.92 -4.90 15.74
N SER A 6 -19.14 -4.89 15.20
CA SER A 6 -19.45 -5.24 13.82
C SER A 6 -19.05 -4.12 12.85
N ARG A 7 -19.01 -4.41 11.54
CA ARG A 7 -18.77 -3.38 10.50
C ARG A 7 -19.81 -2.26 10.55
N LYS A 8 -21.07 -2.59 10.83
CA LYS A 8 -22.15 -1.61 10.95
C LYS A 8 -21.92 -0.69 12.14
N GLU A 9 -21.63 -1.25 13.34
CA GLU A 9 -21.35 -0.43 14.52
C GLU A 9 -20.14 0.49 14.34
N ILE A 10 -19.12 0.05 13.57
CA ILE A 10 -17.99 0.90 13.23
C ILE A 10 -18.43 2.03 12.29
N ALA A 11 -19.24 1.72 11.26
CA ALA A 11 -19.75 2.74 10.34
C ALA A 11 -20.63 3.77 11.04
N ASP A 12 -21.48 3.33 11.97
CA ASP A 12 -22.38 4.19 12.72
C ASP A 12 -21.64 5.08 13.75
N SER A 13 -20.44 4.68 14.18
CA SER A 13 -19.62 5.39 15.18
C SER A 13 -18.39 6.10 14.63
N ALA A 14 -18.05 5.91 13.36
CA ALA A 14 -16.91 6.56 12.74
C ALA A 14 -17.16 8.07 12.62
N THR A 15 -16.18 8.87 13.01
CA THR A 15 -16.25 10.32 12.96
C THR A 15 -15.77 10.92 11.64
N HIS A 16 -14.94 10.18 10.91
CA HIS A 16 -14.38 10.58 9.63
C HIS A 16 -13.91 9.38 8.81
N ALA A 17 -13.63 9.61 7.53
CA ALA A 17 -12.98 8.63 6.67
C ALA A 17 -11.47 8.59 6.98
N ALA A 18 -10.90 7.39 7.02
CA ALA A 18 -9.47 7.21 7.12
C ALA A 18 -8.79 7.61 5.79
N ILE A 19 -7.52 8.00 5.86
CA ILE A 19 -6.74 8.46 4.69
C ILE A 19 -6.63 7.41 3.57
N ASP A 20 -6.83 6.14 3.90
CA ASP A 20 -6.85 5.02 2.94
C ASP A 20 -8.24 4.71 2.35
N GLY A 21 -9.22 5.59 2.61
CA GLY A 21 -10.61 5.44 2.16
C GLY A 21 -11.47 4.53 3.04
N GLY A 22 -10.91 3.98 4.12
CA GLY A 22 -11.66 3.24 5.13
C GLY A 22 -12.40 4.16 6.12
N LEU A 23 -12.88 3.59 7.21
CA LEU A 23 -13.46 4.33 8.32
C LEU A 23 -12.51 4.32 9.52
N ALA A 24 -12.20 5.48 10.06
CA ALA A 24 -11.39 5.60 11.26
C ALA A 24 -12.17 5.02 12.46
N TYR A 25 -11.56 4.05 13.13
CA TYR A 25 -12.19 3.41 14.29
C TYR A 25 -12.02 4.27 15.55
N PRO A 26 -13.11 4.70 16.19
CA PRO A 26 -13.06 5.68 17.30
C PRO A 26 -12.57 5.12 18.64
N GLY A 27 -12.14 3.85 18.69
CA GLY A 27 -11.63 3.25 19.92
C GLY A 27 -12.72 2.76 20.89
N THR A 28 -13.94 2.50 20.42
CA THR A 28 -15.10 2.09 21.26
C THR A 28 -14.76 1.00 22.29
N CYS A 29 -13.94 0.00 21.92
CA CYS A 29 -13.56 -1.09 22.83
C CYS A 29 -12.21 -0.88 23.53
N ARG A 30 -11.59 0.30 23.44
CA ARG A 30 -10.27 0.59 24.07
C ARG A 30 -10.28 0.40 25.59
N LYS A 31 -11.42 0.63 26.24
CA LYS A 31 -11.59 0.55 27.70
C LYS A 31 -12.13 -0.80 28.18
N GLY A 32 -12.32 -1.74 27.28
CA GLY A 32 -12.89 -3.06 27.56
C GLY A 32 -14.02 -3.42 26.60
N LEU A 33 -14.41 -4.68 26.63
CA LEU A 33 -15.56 -5.15 25.85
C LEU A 33 -16.87 -4.81 26.59
N PRO A 34 -17.96 -4.53 25.88
CA PRO A 34 -19.29 -4.45 26.47
C PRO A 34 -19.64 -5.76 27.16
N ASP A 35 -20.44 -5.68 28.24
CA ASP A 35 -20.87 -6.84 29.01
C ASP A 35 -21.52 -7.92 28.13
N GLY A 36 -21.11 -9.16 28.36
CA GLY A 36 -21.60 -10.33 27.62
C GLY A 36 -21.11 -10.46 26.20
N ARG A 37 -20.20 -9.57 25.70
CA ARG A 37 -19.68 -9.66 24.36
C ARG A 37 -18.25 -10.24 24.32
N ALA A 38 -18.03 -11.20 23.42
CA ALA A 38 -16.70 -11.73 23.15
C ALA A 38 -15.97 -10.90 22.06
N ALA A 39 -14.64 -10.90 22.12
CA ALA A 39 -13.81 -10.28 21.09
C ALA A 39 -14.04 -10.98 19.75
N ARG A 40 -14.29 -10.21 18.71
CA ARG A 40 -14.40 -10.68 17.32
C ARG A 40 -13.12 -10.41 16.52
N ALA A 41 -12.42 -9.33 16.84
CA ALA A 41 -11.18 -8.93 16.20
C ALA A 41 -10.19 -8.42 17.24
N TRP A 42 -8.92 -8.37 16.89
CA TRP A 42 -7.87 -7.75 17.70
C TRP A 42 -7.35 -6.52 16.98
N ARG A 43 -7.17 -5.43 17.72
CA ARG A 43 -6.68 -4.15 17.19
C ARG A 43 -5.40 -3.71 17.87
N LEU A 44 -4.57 -3.01 17.12
CA LEU A 44 -3.50 -2.19 17.69
C LEU A 44 -4.13 -0.88 18.21
N ARG A 45 -3.81 -0.54 19.45
CA ARG A 45 -4.06 0.81 19.95
C ARG A 45 -2.95 1.71 19.42
N VAL A 46 -3.33 2.74 18.69
CA VAL A 46 -2.42 3.79 18.24
C VAL A 46 -2.49 4.97 19.20
N ASP A 47 -1.42 5.75 19.24
CA ASP A 47 -1.34 7.01 19.94
C ASP A 47 -1.32 8.18 18.95
N ASN A 48 -1.36 9.39 19.48
CA ASN A 48 -1.31 10.62 18.68
C ASN A 48 0.11 11.00 18.23
N GLY A 49 1.04 10.06 18.27
CA GLY A 49 2.42 10.28 17.82
C GLY A 49 2.51 10.42 16.30
N GLU A 50 3.41 11.29 15.87
CA GLU A 50 3.76 11.42 14.45
C GLU A 50 4.55 10.19 13.99
N VAL A 51 4.11 9.57 12.88
CA VAL A 51 4.89 8.59 12.14
C VAL A 51 5.34 9.23 10.83
N ALA A 52 6.64 9.54 10.76
CA ALA A 52 7.25 10.13 9.58
C ALA A 52 8.31 9.18 9.00
N PHE A 53 8.42 9.18 7.66
CA PHE A 53 9.47 8.49 6.93
C PHE A 53 9.80 9.22 5.62
N ILE A 54 10.92 8.87 5.00
CA ILE A 54 11.31 9.39 3.68
C ILE A 54 11.12 8.30 2.64
N ASP A 55 10.13 8.48 1.78
CA ASP A 55 9.98 7.65 0.59
C ASP A 55 10.94 8.11 -0.50
N ARG A 56 11.59 7.18 -1.17
CA ARG A 56 12.62 7.52 -2.18
C ARG A 56 12.06 8.21 -3.42
N LEU A 57 10.77 8.07 -3.71
CA LEU A 57 10.10 8.70 -4.85
C LEU A 57 9.14 9.80 -4.41
N GLN A 58 8.30 9.51 -3.40
CA GLN A 58 7.24 10.43 -2.97
C GLN A 58 7.74 11.47 -1.96
N GLY A 59 8.98 11.35 -1.46
CA GLY A 59 9.56 12.29 -0.51
C GLY A 59 9.10 12.06 0.93
N ARG A 60 9.03 13.13 1.73
CA ARG A 60 8.65 13.05 3.14
C ARG A 60 7.16 12.79 3.29
N VAL A 61 6.83 11.71 3.99
CA VAL A 61 5.44 11.33 4.34
C VAL A 61 5.29 11.40 5.85
N VAL A 62 4.18 11.95 6.31
CA VAL A 62 3.84 12.12 7.73
C VAL A 62 2.39 11.73 7.94
N GLN A 63 2.11 10.97 9.00
CA GLN A 63 0.76 10.69 9.46
C GLN A 63 0.68 10.73 10.99
N HIS A 64 -0.45 11.18 11.50
CA HIS A 64 -0.87 11.03 12.89
C HIS A 64 -1.86 9.88 12.95
N LEU A 65 -1.40 8.67 13.34
CA LEU A 65 -2.18 7.45 13.16
C LEU A 65 -3.53 7.47 13.90
N GLU A 66 -3.62 8.14 15.04
CA GLU A 66 -4.88 8.24 15.79
C GLU A 66 -5.93 9.03 15.00
N ASP A 67 -5.53 10.14 14.39
CA ASP A 67 -6.41 11.03 13.65
C ASP A 67 -6.65 10.53 12.21
N ASP A 68 -5.59 10.08 11.53
CA ASP A 68 -5.65 9.74 10.09
C ASP A 68 -6.24 8.35 9.83
N VAL A 69 -6.15 7.42 10.79
CA VAL A 69 -6.50 6.00 10.59
C VAL A 69 -7.35 5.43 11.73
N GLY A 70 -7.07 5.82 12.98
CA GLY A 70 -7.59 5.18 14.18
C GLY A 70 -6.96 3.80 14.46
N ASP A 71 -7.46 3.11 15.49
CA ASP A 71 -7.00 1.78 15.84
C ASP A 71 -7.31 0.76 14.75
N PHE A 72 -6.31 0.10 14.23
CA PHE A 72 -6.47 -0.80 13.10
C PHE A 72 -6.38 -2.29 13.47
N VAL A 73 -7.00 -3.13 12.65
CA VAL A 73 -7.12 -4.57 12.90
C VAL A 73 -5.77 -5.27 12.66
N LEU A 74 -5.37 -6.11 13.63
CA LEU A 74 -4.25 -7.06 13.53
C LEU A 74 -4.72 -8.48 13.24
N ARG A 75 -5.83 -8.92 13.89
CA ARG A 75 -6.45 -10.20 13.64
C ARG A 75 -7.94 -10.01 13.40
N ARG A 76 -8.42 -10.56 12.31
CA ARG A 76 -9.80 -10.43 11.83
C ARG A 76 -10.75 -11.37 12.58
N ALA A 77 -12.04 -11.10 12.44
CA ALA A 77 -13.09 -11.93 13.05
C ALA A 77 -13.17 -13.37 12.50
N ASP A 78 -12.65 -13.60 11.29
CA ASP A 78 -12.50 -14.93 10.68
C ASP A 78 -11.24 -15.68 11.14
N GLY A 79 -10.48 -15.11 12.08
CA GLY A 79 -9.28 -15.68 12.65
C GLY A 79 -8.00 -15.42 11.85
N LEU A 80 -8.08 -14.85 10.64
CA LEU A 80 -6.92 -14.53 9.81
C LEU A 80 -6.22 -13.26 10.31
N PHE A 81 -4.90 -13.20 10.13
CA PHE A 81 -4.15 -11.97 10.37
C PHE A 81 -4.45 -10.94 9.29
N ALA A 82 -4.53 -9.67 9.70
CA ALA A 82 -4.72 -8.57 8.77
C ALA A 82 -3.42 -8.29 8.00
N TYR A 83 -3.58 -7.76 6.78
CA TYR A 83 -2.47 -7.48 5.86
C TYR A 83 -1.32 -6.70 6.52
N GLN A 84 -1.64 -5.67 7.31
CA GLN A 84 -0.62 -4.81 7.91
C GLN A 84 0.31 -5.59 8.87
N LEU A 85 -0.23 -6.53 9.65
CA LEU A 85 0.59 -7.36 10.53
C LEU A 85 1.33 -8.44 9.74
N ALA A 86 0.63 -9.12 8.82
CA ALA A 86 1.20 -10.22 8.06
C ALA A 86 2.43 -9.77 7.25
N VAL A 87 2.31 -8.67 6.49
CA VAL A 87 3.42 -8.19 5.65
C VAL A 87 4.62 -7.74 6.49
N VAL A 88 4.40 -7.11 7.64
CA VAL A 88 5.50 -6.67 8.53
C VAL A 88 6.27 -7.84 9.11
N VAL A 89 5.56 -8.89 9.53
CA VAL A 89 6.20 -10.11 10.08
C VAL A 89 6.92 -10.90 8.99
N ASP A 90 6.28 -11.06 7.82
CA ASP A 90 6.86 -11.79 6.69
C ASP A 90 8.11 -11.09 6.14
N ASP A 91 8.06 -9.77 5.97
CA ASP A 91 9.20 -8.97 5.51
C ASP A 91 10.37 -9.06 6.48
N ALA A 92 10.11 -8.95 7.79
CA ALA A 92 11.15 -9.06 8.81
C ALA A 92 11.77 -10.48 8.82
N TRP A 93 10.93 -11.52 8.75
CA TRP A 93 11.39 -12.91 8.72
C TRP A 93 12.23 -13.23 7.47
N GLN A 94 11.87 -12.65 6.33
CA GLN A 94 12.59 -12.80 5.06
C GLN A 94 13.81 -11.88 4.95
N GLY A 95 14.04 -10.99 5.91
CA GLY A 95 15.17 -10.06 5.88
C GLY A 95 15.04 -9.00 4.78
N ILE A 96 13.82 -8.58 4.45
CA ILE A 96 13.55 -7.55 3.44
C ILE A 96 14.09 -6.21 3.93
N THR A 97 14.98 -5.60 3.14
CA THR A 97 15.61 -4.31 3.43
C THR A 97 15.04 -3.15 2.61
N HIS A 98 14.39 -3.47 1.49
CA HIS A 98 13.83 -2.47 0.56
C HIS A 98 12.45 -2.92 0.09
N VAL A 99 11.46 -2.06 0.22
CA VAL A 99 10.09 -2.30 -0.25
C VAL A 99 9.81 -1.37 -1.41
N VAL A 100 9.64 -1.95 -2.61
CA VAL A 100 9.26 -1.22 -3.83
C VAL A 100 7.87 -1.69 -4.25
N ARG A 101 6.89 -0.77 -4.29
CA ARG A 101 5.49 -1.12 -4.56
C ARG A 101 4.71 0.06 -5.12
N GLY A 102 3.44 -0.12 -5.46
CA GLY A 102 2.57 0.97 -5.94
C GLY A 102 2.24 1.99 -4.85
N ALA A 103 2.09 3.25 -5.25
CA ALA A 103 1.78 4.36 -4.35
C ALA A 103 0.36 4.29 -3.75
N ASP A 104 -0.49 3.40 -4.24
CA ASP A 104 -1.77 3.07 -3.60
C ASP A 104 -1.60 2.47 -2.18
N LEU A 105 -0.40 1.98 -1.86
CA LEU A 105 -0.05 1.50 -0.53
C LEU A 105 0.73 2.52 0.32
N LEU A 106 0.98 3.73 -0.21
CA LEU A 106 1.73 4.77 0.49
C LEU A 106 1.10 5.11 1.86
N ALA A 107 -0.22 5.30 1.90
CA ALA A 107 -0.97 5.57 3.12
C ALA A 107 -0.99 4.40 4.13
N SER A 108 -0.62 3.18 3.71
CA SER A 108 -0.49 2.02 4.60
C SER A 108 0.86 1.96 5.32
N THR A 109 1.89 2.60 4.77
CA THR A 109 3.28 2.51 5.25
C THR A 109 3.46 2.98 6.69
N PRO A 110 2.88 4.11 7.14
CA PRO A 110 3.01 4.53 8.54
C PRO A 110 2.49 3.51 9.56
N ARG A 111 1.39 2.80 9.25
CA ARG A 111 0.90 1.70 10.09
C ARG A 111 1.89 0.55 10.19
N GLN A 112 2.54 0.22 9.08
CA GLN A 112 3.56 -0.82 9.03
C GLN A 112 4.81 -0.40 9.83
N ILE A 113 5.26 0.85 9.69
CA ILE A 113 6.36 1.40 10.48
C ILE A 113 6.03 1.38 11.98
N ALA A 114 4.81 1.78 12.38
CA ALA A 114 4.40 1.70 13.77
C ALA A 114 4.43 0.27 14.31
N LEU A 115 4.04 -0.72 13.50
CA LEU A 115 4.15 -2.14 13.85
C LEU A 115 5.61 -2.60 13.94
N GLN A 116 6.46 -2.22 12.99
CA GLN A 116 7.90 -2.55 13.01
C GLN A 116 8.54 -2.03 14.30
N ARG A 117 8.29 -0.76 14.65
CA ARG A 117 8.78 -0.16 15.90
C ARG A 117 8.27 -0.90 17.14
N SER A 118 6.97 -1.22 17.17
CA SER A 118 6.33 -1.93 18.29
C SER A 118 6.86 -3.35 18.47
N LEU A 119 7.28 -4.01 17.39
CA LEU A 119 7.80 -5.38 17.38
C LEU A 119 9.36 -5.42 17.47
N GLY A 120 10.03 -4.27 17.47
CA GLY A 120 11.50 -4.19 17.46
C GLY A 120 12.13 -4.67 16.14
N TYR A 121 11.39 -4.59 15.02
CA TYR A 121 11.87 -4.96 13.71
C TYR A 121 12.56 -3.78 13.01
N PRO A 122 13.53 -4.01 12.11
CA PRO A 122 14.13 -2.96 11.32
C PRO A 122 13.11 -2.35 10.35
N GLU A 123 13.22 -1.03 10.12
CA GLU A 123 12.42 -0.33 9.13
C GLU A 123 13.07 -0.48 7.73
N PRO A 124 12.37 -1.04 6.73
CA PRO A 124 12.89 -1.08 5.36
C PRO A 124 12.96 0.31 4.73
N VAL A 125 13.77 0.44 3.69
CA VAL A 125 13.73 1.60 2.80
C VAL A 125 12.53 1.46 1.86
N TYR A 126 11.69 2.49 1.75
CA TYR A 126 10.49 2.48 0.93
C TYR A 126 10.66 3.28 -0.36
N ALA A 127 10.08 2.78 -1.45
CA ALA A 127 9.92 3.48 -2.71
C ALA A 127 8.55 3.16 -3.32
N HIS A 128 7.66 4.16 -3.39
CA HIS A 128 6.32 3.99 -3.93
C HIS A 128 6.24 4.51 -5.36
N LEU A 129 6.13 3.56 -6.31
CA LEU A 129 6.01 3.83 -7.74
C LEU A 129 4.62 4.41 -8.07
N PRO A 130 4.51 5.25 -9.12
CA PRO A 130 3.20 5.74 -9.56
C PRO A 130 2.28 4.59 -9.92
N VAL A 131 0.98 4.77 -9.70
CA VAL A 131 -0.06 3.87 -10.18
C VAL A 131 -0.75 4.47 -11.40
N ALA A 132 -1.11 3.63 -12.37
CA ALA A 132 -1.86 4.05 -13.55
C ALA A 132 -3.33 4.26 -13.21
N ALA A 133 -3.93 5.33 -13.72
CA ALA A 133 -5.33 5.64 -13.57
C ALA A 133 -6.02 5.84 -14.93
N ASN A 134 -7.32 5.66 -14.96
CA ASN A 134 -8.17 5.99 -16.11
C ASN A 134 -8.38 7.53 -16.20
N PRO A 135 -9.00 8.04 -17.28
CA PRO A 135 -9.27 9.48 -17.43
C PRO A 135 -10.12 10.11 -16.30
N ALA A 136 -10.89 9.30 -15.57
CA ALA A 136 -11.64 9.75 -14.39
C ALA A 136 -10.76 9.87 -13.11
N GLY A 137 -9.47 9.52 -13.20
CA GLY A 137 -8.55 9.53 -12.05
C GLY A 137 -8.65 8.29 -11.16
N GLU A 138 -9.38 7.26 -11.57
CA GLU A 138 -9.52 6.03 -10.80
C GLU A 138 -8.39 5.05 -11.16
N LYS A 139 -7.76 4.47 -10.14
CA LYS A 139 -6.72 3.46 -10.33
C LYS A 139 -7.18 2.33 -11.25
N LEU A 140 -6.35 1.98 -12.24
CA LEU A 140 -6.60 0.80 -13.06
C LEU A 140 -6.57 -0.48 -12.21
N SER A 141 -7.71 -1.16 -12.16
CA SER A 141 -7.88 -2.36 -11.34
C SER A 141 -8.99 -3.25 -11.91
N LYS A 142 -9.17 -4.44 -11.35
CA LYS A 142 -10.33 -5.30 -11.67
C LYS A 142 -11.67 -4.63 -11.35
N GLN A 143 -11.70 -3.75 -10.35
CA GLN A 143 -12.91 -3.03 -9.95
C GLN A 143 -13.31 -1.95 -10.96
N THR A 144 -12.31 -1.34 -11.62
CA THR A 144 -12.54 -0.35 -12.70
C THR A 144 -12.62 -0.99 -14.08
N LEU A 145 -12.75 -2.32 -14.16
CA LEU A 145 -12.83 -3.10 -15.40
C LEU A 145 -11.63 -2.83 -16.34
N ALA A 146 -10.46 -2.56 -15.79
CA ALA A 146 -9.25 -2.36 -16.57
C ALA A 146 -8.94 -3.59 -17.42
N GLN A 147 -8.50 -3.35 -18.65
CA GLN A 147 -8.13 -4.41 -19.59
C GLN A 147 -7.03 -5.29 -18.97
N ALA A 148 -7.20 -6.61 -19.05
CA ALA A 148 -6.18 -7.54 -18.61
C ALA A 148 -4.93 -7.45 -19.52
N LEU A 149 -3.76 -7.71 -18.94
CA LEU A 149 -2.52 -7.80 -19.71
C LEU A 149 -2.61 -8.91 -20.77
N ARG A 150 -2.11 -8.61 -21.96
CA ARG A 150 -2.11 -9.54 -23.09
C ARG A 150 -0.81 -10.34 -23.11
N VAL A 151 -0.89 -11.60 -22.73
CA VAL A 151 0.28 -12.48 -22.62
C VAL A 151 0.98 -12.68 -23.99
N ASP A 152 0.21 -12.71 -25.08
CA ASP A 152 0.70 -12.78 -26.46
C ASP A 152 1.45 -11.50 -26.90
N GLN A 153 1.33 -10.40 -26.16
CA GLN A 153 2.01 -9.13 -26.40
C GLN A 153 2.91 -8.72 -25.23
N ALA A 154 3.43 -9.67 -24.47
CA ALA A 154 4.16 -9.44 -23.23
C ALA A 154 5.34 -8.44 -23.39
N SER A 155 6.06 -8.46 -24.50
CA SER A 155 7.16 -7.51 -24.77
C SER A 155 6.65 -6.09 -24.93
N ALA A 156 5.56 -5.89 -25.66
CA ALA A 156 4.95 -4.56 -25.85
C ALA A 156 4.40 -4.02 -24.51
N GLU A 157 3.76 -4.88 -23.70
CA GLU A 157 3.26 -4.51 -22.37
C GLU A 157 4.41 -4.12 -21.41
N LEU A 158 5.53 -4.86 -21.43
CA LEU A 158 6.73 -4.50 -20.66
C LEU A 158 7.31 -3.16 -21.10
N VAL A 159 7.41 -2.92 -22.40
CA VAL A 159 7.90 -1.64 -22.94
C VAL A 159 6.97 -0.50 -22.54
N ALA A 160 5.65 -0.70 -22.59
CA ALA A 160 4.67 0.29 -22.12
C ALA A 160 4.85 0.60 -20.63
N ALA A 161 5.03 -0.42 -19.79
CA ALA A 161 5.28 -0.26 -18.36
C ALA A 161 6.60 0.48 -18.08
N LEU A 162 7.68 0.16 -18.80
CA LEU A 162 8.97 0.87 -18.67
C LEU A 162 8.84 2.34 -19.06
N ARG A 163 8.13 2.65 -20.14
CA ARG A 163 7.87 4.04 -20.56
C ARG A 163 6.99 4.78 -19.55
N PHE A 164 5.97 4.13 -19.02
CA PHE A 164 5.15 4.66 -17.92
C PHE A 164 6.01 5.03 -16.72
N LEU A 165 7.03 4.23 -16.42
CA LEU A 165 8.02 4.50 -15.37
C LEU A 165 9.14 5.44 -15.82
N GLY A 166 8.96 6.19 -16.93
CA GLY A 166 9.88 7.23 -17.37
C GLY A 166 11.16 6.73 -18.03
N GLN A 167 11.25 5.43 -18.34
CA GLN A 167 12.47 4.90 -18.98
C GLN A 167 12.47 5.22 -20.48
N ALA A 168 13.62 5.66 -21.02
CA ALA A 168 13.81 6.02 -22.43
C ALA A 168 13.97 4.78 -23.31
N VAL A 169 12.93 3.96 -23.42
CA VAL A 169 12.95 2.67 -24.12
C VAL A 169 12.97 2.87 -25.63
N PRO A 170 13.97 2.30 -26.37
CA PRO A 170 14.01 2.30 -27.83
C PRO A 170 12.77 1.68 -28.46
N GLY A 171 12.34 2.22 -29.61
CA GLY A 171 11.09 1.80 -30.28
C GLY A 171 11.10 0.33 -30.72
N GLU A 172 12.23 -0.16 -31.20
CA GLU A 172 12.44 -1.52 -31.68
C GLU A 172 12.25 -2.60 -30.61
N LEU A 173 12.45 -2.27 -29.32
CA LEU A 173 12.28 -3.23 -28.23
C LEU A 173 10.85 -3.72 -28.05
N GLY A 174 9.85 -3.03 -28.57
CA GLY A 174 8.46 -3.52 -28.57
C GLY A 174 8.24 -4.79 -29.40
N ARG A 175 9.19 -5.13 -30.28
CA ARG A 175 9.18 -6.36 -31.12
C ARG A 175 10.21 -7.40 -30.68
N ALA A 176 11.05 -7.06 -29.70
CA ALA A 176 12.06 -7.94 -29.14
C ALA A 176 11.43 -9.01 -28.24
N SER A 177 12.17 -10.03 -27.89
CA SER A 177 11.74 -10.99 -26.89
C SER A 177 11.65 -10.38 -25.48
N VAL A 178 10.85 -10.98 -24.60
CA VAL A 178 10.75 -10.57 -23.19
C VAL A 178 12.14 -10.57 -22.51
N ALA A 179 12.99 -11.55 -22.84
CA ALA A 179 14.35 -11.64 -22.30
C ALA A 179 15.22 -10.43 -22.70
N GLU A 180 15.14 -10.00 -23.96
CA GLU A 180 15.87 -8.84 -24.45
C GLU A 180 15.38 -7.54 -23.83
N VAL A 181 14.06 -7.37 -23.67
CA VAL A 181 13.48 -6.22 -22.95
C VAL A 181 13.97 -6.17 -21.50
N TRP A 182 14.01 -7.29 -20.80
CA TRP A 182 14.55 -7.35 -19.43
C TRP A 182 16.06 -7.11 -19.37
N ALA A 183 16.82 -7.62 -20.34
CA ALA A 183 18.26 -7.37 -20.42
C ALA A 183 18.53 -5.89 -20.58
N TRP A 184 17.82 -5.23 -21.51
CA TRP A 184 17.91 -3.79 -21.71
C TRP A 184 17.51 -3.01 -20.45
N ALA A 185 16.37 -3.35 -19.85
CA ALA A 185 15.87 -2.67 -18.66
C ALA A 185 16.88 -2.72 -17.50
N ARG A 186 17.49 -3.87 -17.24
CA ARG A 186 18.52 -3.99 -16.19
C ARG A 186 19.78 -3.17 -16.49
N ALA A 187 20.16 -3.06 -17.74
CA ALA A 187 21.36 -2.30 -18.14
C ALA A 187 21.16 -0.78 -18.14
N HIS A 188 19.91 -0.31 -18.36
CA HIS A 188 19.63 1.11 -18.60
C HIS A 188 18.65 1.72 -17.59
N TRP A 189 18.27 0.98 -16.54
CA TRP A 189 17.34 1.49 -15.54
C TRP A 189 17.84 2.77 -14.89
N SER A 190 17.01 3.79 -14.89
CA SER A 190 17.26 5.04 -14.20
C SER A 190 16.19 5.29 -13.14
N PHE A 191 16.54 5.15 -11.88
CA PHE A 191 15.64 5.47 -10.78
C PHE A 191 15.27 6.96 -10.77
N ALA A 192 16.18 7.83 -11.20
CA ALA A 192 15.95 9.27 -11.27
C ALA A 192 14.92 9.66 -12.35
N ALA A 193 14.71 8.81 -13.36
CA ALA A 193 13.71 9.04 -14.41
C ALA A 193 12.30 8.66 -13.99
N VAL A 194 12.13 7.90 -12.89
CA VAL A 194 10.79 7.48 -12.42
C VAL A 194 10.01 8.71 -11.98
N PRO A 195 8.76 8.91 -12.50
CA PRO A 195 7.94 10.06 -12.13
C PRO A 195 7.65 10.10 -10.62
N ARG A 196 7.82 11.28 -10.01
CA ARG A 196 7.56 11.51 -8.58
C ARG A 196 6.10 11.89 -8.33
N GLN A 197 5.19 11.14 -8.90
CA GLN A 197 3.75 11.30 -8.76
C GLN A 197 3.16 10.00 -8.23
N ALA A 198 2.23 10.10 -7.30
CA ALA A 198 1.58 8.91 -6.76
C ALA A 198 0.65 8.24 -7.77
N LEU A 199 0.07 9.03 -8.68
CA LEU A 199 -0.90 8.59 -9.67
C LEU A 199 -0.64 9.30 -11.00
N ILE A 200 -0.71 8.55 -12.10
CA ILE A 200 -0.59 9.08 -13.47
C ILE A 200 -1.82 8.64 -14.26
N VAL A 201 -2.56 9.62 -14.76
CA VAL A 201 -3.70 9.38 -15.64
C VAL A 201 -3.20 8.99 -17.03
N LEU A 202 -3.66 7.84 -17.52
CA LEU A 202 -3.37 7.41 -18.90
C LEU A 202 -4.38 8.07 -19.86
N PRO A 203 -3.94 8.42 -21.08
CA PRO A 203 -4.86 8.87 -22.11
C PRO A 203 -5.89 7.78 -22.44
N ALA A 204 -7.06 8.21 -22.91
CA ALA A 204 -8.13 7.32 -23.35
C ALA A 204 -7.74 6.52 -24.61
#